data_b783abea517a450bb86ce8e93758cb53
#
_entry.id   b783abea517a450bb86ce8e93758cb53
#
_cell.length_a   1.000
_cell.length_b   1.000
_cell.length_c   1.000
_cell.angle_alpha   90.00
_cell.angle_beta   90.00
_cell.angle_gamma   90.00
#
_symmetry.space_group_name_H-M   'P 1'
#
loop_
_entity.id
_entity.type
_entity.pdbx_description
1 polymer ?
#
loop_
_entity_poly.entity_id
_entity_poly.type
_entity_poly.pdbx_seq_one_letter_code
_entity_poly.pdbx_strand_id
1 'polypeptide(L)'
;MLVGTKRELEMIFLAQMPAAPQMPPLPEGPSLDRVRGPIEIPAYEPWQIILALGFIVLFIGLLIWLAVRSRRKATKTTPPYEATLAELQAAADLSTDDDERFAILSSQAIRRYLEDEFGLRSTARTSEEFLLSLKGNTQFDESFQTTLSEVLDSLDQTKFSQQTISIESRIHIIDSLKDLINQAQDISQEEGTHQ
;
A
#
# COMPACT_ATOMS: atom_id res chain seq x y z
N MET A 1 93.73 21.62 -50.13
CA MET A 1 92.89 22.46 -50.97
C MET A 1 91.60 21.65 -51.32
N LEU A 2 90.79 21.31 -50.35
CA LEU A 2 89.58 20.49 -50.55
C LEU A 2 88.54 20.66 -49.35
N VAL A 3 88.25 21.91 -49.02
CA VAL A 3 87.29 22.23 -47.94
C VAL A 3 86.08 23.02 -48.42
N GLY A 4 86.11 23.48 -49.72
CA GLY A 4 85.09 24.34 -50.26
C GLY A 4 83.85 23.64 -50.92
N THR A 5 83.94 22.37 -51.23
CA THR A 5 82.92 21.71 -52.06
C THR A 5 81.76 21.11 -51.25
N LYS A 6 81.89 20.93 -49.96
CA LYS A 6 80.85 20.30 -49.15
C LYS A 6 79.74 21.29 -48.72
N ARG A 7 80.08 22.57 -48.55
CA ARG A 7 79.14 23.62 -48.18
C ARG A 7 78.27 24.07 -49.29
N GLU A 8 78.78 24.04 -50.50
CA GLU A 8 78.04 24.43 -51.70
C GLU A 8 77.00 23.38 -52.10
N LEU A 9 77.28 22.12 -51.91
CA LEU A 9 76.33 21.03 -52.15
C LEU A 9 75.18 20.98 -51.13
N GLU A 10 75.42 21.37 -49.89
CA GLU A 10 74.32 21.43 -48.85
C GLU A 10 73.40 22.62 -49.08
N MET A 11 73.87 23.75 -49.59
CA MET A 11 73.03 24.91 -49.90
C MET A 11 72.17 24.68 -51.16
N ILE A 12 72.66 23.90 -52.13
CA ILE A 12 71.84 23.55 -53.31
C ILE A 12 70.75 22.55 -52.99
N PHE A 13 70.96 21.68 -51.99
CA PHE A 13 69.94 20.68 -51.59
C PHE A 13 68.81 21.33 -50.77
N LEU A 14 69.11 22.37 -50.00
CA LEU A 14 68.08 23.12 -49.26
C LEU A 14 67.21 24.04 -50.19
N ALA A 15 67.70 24.39 -51.31
CA ALA A 15 66.93 25.24 -52.27
C ALA A 15 65.91 24.48 -53.17
N GLN A 16 65.95 23.13 -53.08
CA GLN A 16 65.05 22.28 -53.85
C GLN A 16 63.95 21.57 -52.95
N MET A 17 63.74 22.07 -51.74
CA MET A 17 62.57 21.60 -51.00
C MET A 17 61.27 22.10 -51.70
N PRO A 18 60.43 21.21 -52.26
CA PRO A 18 59.15 21.62 -52.78
C PRO A 18 58.40 22.34 -51.68
N ALA A 19 57.87 23.53 -51.99
CA ALA A 19 57.01 24.28 -51.04
C ALA A 19 55.93 23.34 -50.56
N ALA A 20 55.81 23.21 -49.22
CA ALA A 20 54.75 22.40 -48.65
C ALA A 20 53.39 22.78 -49.26
N PRO A 21 52.59 21.85 -49.72
CA PRO A 21 51.29 22.16 -50.28
C PRO A 21 50.50 23.02 -49.28
N GLN A 22 50.16 24.23 -49.68
CA GLN A 22 49.29 25.09 -48.90
C GLN A 22 47.96 24.40 -48.80
N MET A 23 47.65 23.86 -47.63
CA MET A 23 46.32 23.34 -47.34
C MET A 23 45.32 24.47 -47.51
N PRO A 24 44.25 24.25 -48.28
CA PRO A 24 43.20 25.24 -48.40
C PRO A 24 42.68 25.57 -46.97
N PRO A 25 42.30 26.83 -46.70
CA PRO A 25 41.77 27.20 -45.41
C PRO A 25 40.61 26.26 -45.07
N LEU A 26 40.64 25.71 -43.86
CA LEU A 26 39.55 24.88 -43.36
C LEU A 26 38.25 25.67 -43.51
N PRO A 27 37.18 25.05 -44.01
CA PRO A 27 35.90 25.70 -44.06
C PRO A 27 35.55 26.19 -42.66
N GLU A 28 35.13 27.46 -42.57
CA GLU A 28 34.68 28.04 -41.32
C GLU A 28 33.62 27.10 -40.72
N GLY A 29 33.92 26.52 -39.59
CA GLY A 29 32.96 25.68 -38.86
C GLY A 29 31.70 26.49 -38.54
N PRO A 30 30.56 25.85 -38.33
CA PRO A 30 29.32 26.54 -37.98
C PRO A 30 29.59 27.49 -36.81
N SER A 31 29.22 28.79 -37.01
CA SER A 31 29.44 29.83 -36.02
C SER A 31 28.87 29.40 -34.66
N LEU A 32 29.64 29.50 -33.59
CA LEU A 32 29.27 29.15 -32.22
C LEU A 32 28.04 29.94 -31.71
N ASP A 33 27.66 31.02 -32.41
CA ASP A 33 26.46 31.82 -32.15
C ASP A 33 25.15 31.03 -32.31
N ARG A 34 25.18 29.85 -32.96
CA ARG A 34 24.03 28.94 -33.05
C ARG A 34 23.94 27.95 -31.89
N VAL A 35 24.95 27.86 -31.06
CA VAL A 35 24.85 27.04 -29.83
C VAL A 35 23.98 27.83 -28.86
N ARG A 36 22.72 27.43 -28.75
CA ARG A 36 21.85 27.95 -27.70
C ARG A 36 22.56 27.71 -26.37
N GLY A 37 22.79 28.79 -25.62
CA GLY A 37 23.29 28.71 -24.27
C GLY A 37 22.43 27.77 -23.39
N PRO A 38 22.91 27.37 -22.23
CA PRO A 38 22.13 26.52 -21.32
C PRO A 38 20.76 27.17 -21.14
N ILE A 39 19.70 26.36 -21.37
CA ILE A 39 18.33 26.78 -21.11
C ILE A 39 18.26 27.03 -19.60
N GLU A 40 18.03 28.30 -19.22
CA GLU A 40 17.75 28.60 -17.80
C GLU A 40 16.47 27.89 -17.44
N ILE A 41 16.61 26.77 -16.73
CA ILE A 41 15.50 26.07 -16.11
C ILE A 41 15.07 26.96 -14.93
N PRO A 42 13.82 27.49 -14.92
CA PRO A 42 13.38 28.30 -13.81
C PRO A 42 13.55 27.49 -12.52
N ALA A 43 14.45 27.91 -11.65
CA ALA A 43 14.63 27.33 -10.34
C ALA A 43 13.33 27.60 -9.57
N TYR A 44 12.57 26.55 -9.27
CA TYR A 44 11.42 26.68 -8.37
C TYR A 44 11.94 27.22 -7.04
N GLU A 45 11.36 28.31 -6.59
CA GLU A 45 11.71 28.83 -5.28
C GLU A 45 11.37 27.81 -4.18
N PRO A 46 12.23 27.61 -3.16
CA PRO A 46 12.04 26.56 -2.15
C PRO A 46 10.66 26.56 -1.48
N TRP A 47 10.05 27.73 -1.33
CA TRP A 47 8.72 27.87 -0.74
C TRP A 47 7.61 27.26 -1.62
N GLN A 48 7.75 27.26 -2.96
CA GLN A 48 6.79 26.65 -3.89
C GLN A 48 6.79 25.13 -3.73
N ILE A 49 7.96 24.53 -3.54
CA ILE A 49 8.11 23.08 -3.27
C ILE A 49 7.44 22.71 -1.95
N ILE A 50 7.67 23.53 -0.90
CA ILE A 50 7.06 23.32 0.41
C ILE A 50 5.53 23.42 0.33
N LEU A 51 5.01 24.41 -0.41
CA LEU A 51 3.58 24.57 -0.63
C LEU A 51 2.97 23.39 -1.39
N ALA A 52 3.61 22.94 -2.46
CA ALA A 52 3.17 21.78 -3.23
C ALA A 52 3.15 20.50 -2.38
N LEU A 53 4.19 20.27 -1.57
CA LEU A 53 4.26 19.13 -0.67
C LEU A 53 3.18 19.20 0.42
N GLY A 54 2.96 20.37 1.00
CA GLY A 54 1.89 20.59 1.98
C GLY A 54 0.51 20.33 1.38
N PHE A 55 0.25 20.76 0.16
CA PHE A 55 -1.01 20.49 -0.55
C PHE A 55 -1.22 19.01 -0.82
N ILE A 56 -0.18 18.28 -1.22
CA ILE A 56 -0.23 16.83 -1.43
C ILE A 56 -0.57 16.10 -0.13
N VAL A 57 0.08 16.44 0.98
CA VAL A 57 -0.19 15.82 2.29
C VAL A 57 -1.62 16.11 2.74
N LEU A 58 -2.10 17.33 2.57
CA LEU A 58 -3.48 17.73 2.92
C LEU A 58 -4.49 16.99 2.04
N PHE A 59 -4.21 16.84 0.74
CA PHE A 59 -5.08 16.13 -0.18
C PHE A 59 -5.16 14.64 0.13
N ILE A 60 -4.03 13.99 0.44
CA ILE A 60 -3.99 12.59 0.90
C ILE A 60 -4.75 12.44 2.21
N GLY A 61 -4.55 13.33 3.16
CA GLY A 61 -5.29 13.35 4.43
C GLY A 61 -6.80 13.47 4.23
N LEU A 62 -7.23 14.35 3.31
CA LEU A 62 -8.64 14.51 2.92
C LEU A 62 -9.20 13.23 2.28
N LEU A 63 -8.45 12.60 1.37
CA LEU A 63 -8.88 11.34 0.74
C LEU A 63 -9.03 10.22 1.76
N ILE A 64 -8.08 10.08 2.69
CA ILE A 64 -8.15 9.10 3.77
C ILE A 64 -9.37 9.40 4.67
N TRP A 65 -9.57 10.66 5.03
CA TRP A 65 -10.71 11.06 5.85
C TRP A 65 -12.05 10.79 5.15
N LEU A 66 -12.16 11.10 3.85
CA LEU A 66 -13.35 10.78 3.06
C LEU A 66 -13.58 9.28 2.94
N ALA A 67 -12.53 8.48 2.73
CA ALA A 67 -12.61 7.02 2.65
C ALA A 67 -13.07 6.41 3.99
N VAL A 68 -12.55 6.88 5.12
CA VAL A 68 -12.98 6.45 6.46
C VAL A 68 -14.42 6.89 6.74
N ARG A 69 -14.76 8.13 6.37
CA ARG A 69 -16.12 8.65 6.55
C ARG A 69 -17.15 7.93 5.66
N SER A 70 -16.82 7.58 4.43
CA SER A 70 -17.72 6.85 3.52
C SER A 70 -17.97 5.42 4.00
N ARG A 71 -16.93 4.76 4.52
CA ARG A 71 -17.09 3.43 5.15
C ARG A 71 -18.02 3.49 6.36
N ARG A 72 -17.91 4.53 7.20
CA ARG A 72 -18.83 4.74 8.34
C ARG A 72 -20.27 5.07 7.92
N LYS A 73 -20.48 5.67 6.75
CA LYS A 73 -21.83 5.99 6.24
C LYS A 73 -22.50 4.83 5.51
N ALA A 74 -21.73 3.93 4.91
CA ALA A 74 -22.28 2.75 4.23
C ALA A 74 -22.95 1.76 5.20
N THR A 75 -22.56 1.80 6.49
CA THR A 75 -23.08 0.91 7.53
C THR A 75 -24.41 1.38 8.18
N LYS A 76 -24.94 2.56 7.81
CA LYS A 76 -26.12 3.12 8.50
C LYS A 76 -27.48 2.77 7.90
N THR A 77 -27.54 2.00 6.83
CA THR A 77 -28.82 1.66 6.18
C THR A 77 -29.40 0.31 6.62
N THR A 78 -28.56 -0.56 7.17
CA THR A 78 -28.97 -1.88 7.71
C THR A 78 -28.42 -1.98 9.15
N PRO A 79 -29.19 -2.51 10.11
CA PRO A 79 -28.66 -2.77 11.46
C PRO A 79 -27.37 -3.58 11.37
N PRO A 80 -26.34 -3.30 12.19
CA PRO A 80 -25.07 -4.04 12.16
C PRO A 80 -25.24 -5.55 12.24
N TYR A 81 -26.20 -5.98 13.03
CA TYR A 81 -26.57 -7.39 13.18
C TYR A 81 -26.98 -8.04 11.83
N GLU A 82 -27.98 -7.48 11.14
CA GLU A 82 -28.45 -8.03 9.87
C GLU A 82 -27.37 -8.00 8.77
N ALA A 83 -26.59 -6.92 8.73
CA ALA A 83 -25.50 -6.79 7.77
C ALA A 83 -24.44 -7.88 7.99
N THR A 84 -24.10 -8.15 9.25
CA THR A 84 -23.11 -9.17 9.59
C THR A 84 -23.60 -10.58 9.28
N LEU A 85 -24.87 -10.88 9.56
CA LEU A 85 -25.46 -12.18 9.20
C LEU A 85 -25.45 -12.40 7.68
N ALA A 86 -25.74 -11.36 6.90
CA ALA A 86 -25.67 -11.45 5.44
C ALA A 86 -24.22 -11.66 4.94
N GLU A 87 -23.22 -11.02 5.57
CA GLU A 87 -21.80 -11.24 5.27
C GLU A 87 -21.35 -12.67 5.61
N LEU A 88 -21.78 -13.21 6.75
CA LEU A 88 -21.49 -14.61 7.11
C LEU A 88 -22.18 -15.60 6.16
N GLN A 89 -23.39 -15.31 5.72
CA GLN A 89 -24.06 -16.15 4.74
C GLN A 89 -23.31 -16.14 3.41
N ALA A 90 -22.88 -14.96 2.94
CA ALA A 90 -22.07 -14.84 1.73
C ALA A 90 -20.72 -15.57 1.85
N ALA A 91 -20.13 -15.61 3.04
CA ALA A 91 -18.92 -16.40 3.29
C ALA A 91 -19.22 -17.91 3.25
N ALA A 92 -20.35 -18.35 3.82
CA ALA A 92 -20.77 -19.74 3.81
C ALA A 92 -21.05 -20.28 2.40
N ASP A 93 -21.57 -19.41 1.51
CA ASP A 93 -21.90 -19.75 0.11
C ASP A 93 -20.66 -19.84 -0.81
N LEU A 94 -19.44 -19.53 -0.30
CA LEU A 94 -18.21 -19.68 -1.06
C LEU A 94 -17.93 -21.16 -1.39
N SER A 95 -17.29 -21.37 -2.55
CA SER A 95 -16.87 -22.73 -2.95
C SER A 95 -15.88 -23.32 -1.94
N THR A 96 -15.84 -24.66 -1.87
CA THR A 96 -14.93 -25.39 -0.96
C THR A 96 -13.46 -25.18 -1.28
N ASP A 97 -13.14 -24.68 -2.47
CA ASP A 97 -11.76 -24.39 -2.87
C ASP A 97 -11.27 -23.01 -2.39
N ASP A 98 -12.18 -22.15 -1.88
CA ASP A 98 -11.90 -20.78 -1.42
C ASP A 98 -11.79 -20.68 0.11
N ASP A 99 -11.10 -21.63 0.77
CA ASP A 99 -10.96 -21.67 2.23
C ASP A 99 -10.31 -20.42 2.82
N GLU A 100 -9.28 -19.90 2.18
CA GLU A 100 -8.61 -18.68 2.61
C GLU A 100 -9.59 -17.48 2.60
N ARG A 101 -10.35 -17.34 1.52
CA ARG A 101 -11.33 -16.26 1.39
C ARG A 101 -12.49 -16.40 2.37
N PHE A 102 -12.95 -17.64 2.61
CA PHE A 102 -13.92 -17.95 3.66
C PHE A 102 -13.41 -17.47 5.03
N ALA A 103 -12.18 -17.85 5.40
CA ALA A 103 -11.59 -17.48 6.68
C ALA A 103 -11.41 -15.95 6.81
N ILE A 104 -10.99 -15.27 5.74
CA ILE A 104 -10.85 -13.80 5.74
C ILE A 104 -12.20 -13.13 5.96
N LEU A 105 -13.22 -13.49 5.17
CA LEU A 105 -14.54 -12.85 5.25
C LEU A 105 -15.22 -13.11 6.59
N SER A 106 -15.18 -14.36 7.09
CA SER A 106 -15.79 -14.73 8.37
C SER A 106 -15.12 -14.01 9.56
N SER A 107 -13.78 -13.95 9.57
CA SER A 107 -13.07 -13.22 10.63
C SER A 107 -13.29 -11.72 10.57
N GLN A 108 -13.44 -11.15 9.37
CA GLN A 108 -13.72 -9.71 9.21
C GLN A 108 -15.16 -9.37 9.62
N ALA A 109 -16.13 -10.23 9.33
CA ALA A 109 -17.52 -10.00 9.67
C ALA A 109 -17.71 -9.86 11.19
N ILE A 110 -17.23 -10.81 11.98
CA ILE A 110 -17.36 -10.76 13.45
C ILE A 110 -16.59 -9.57 14.05
N ARG A 111 -15.37 -9.29 13.58
CA ARG A 111 -14.59 -8.16 14.06
C ARG A 111 -15.25 -6.83 13.78
N ARG A 112 -15.81 -6.66 12.57
CA ARG A 112 -16.54 -5.44 12.20
C ARG A 112 -17.78 -5.27 13.05
N TYR A 113 -18.53 -6.34 13.30
CA TYR A 113 -19.70 -6.30 14.17
C TYR A 113 -19.35 -5.78 15.57
N LEU A 114 -18.33 -6.38 16.19
CA LEU A 114 -17.89 -5.98 17.52
C LEU A 114 -17.30 -4.54 17.55
N GLU A 115 -16.68 -4.09 16.45
CA GLU A 115 -16.22 -2.71 16.31
C GLU A 115 -17.38 -1.71 16.17
N ASP A 116 -18.37 -2.05 15.35
CA ASP A 116 -19.49 -1.15 15.05
C ASP A 116 -20.46 -1.05 16.23
N GLU A 117 -20.71 -2.13 16.97
CA GLU A 117 -21.65 -2.19 18.07
C GLU A 117 -21.04 -1.76 19.41
N PHE A 118 -19.83 -2.23 19.73
CA PHE A 118 -19.18 -2.00 21.03
C PHE A 118 -18.00 -1.03 20.97
N GLY A 119 -17.69 -0.46 19.78
CA GLY A 119 -16.58 0.47 19.62
C GLY A 119 -15.19 -0.15 19.80
N LEU A 120 -15.10 -1.48 19.75
CA LEU A 120 -13.84 -2.20 19.88
C LEU A 120 -13.02 -2.05 18.60
N ARG A 121 -11.85 -1.38 18.66
CA ARG A 121 -10.98 -1.20 17.50
C ARG A 121 -10.32 -2.50 17.09
N SER A 122 -10.90 -3.21 16.13
CA SER A 122 -10.47 -4.55 15.70
C SER A 122 -9.75 -4.58 14.35
N THR A 123 -10.08 -3.66 13.46
CA THR A 123 -9.66 -3.71 12.04
C THR A 123 -8.18 -3.46 11.78
N ALA A 124 -7.45 -2.86 12.73
CA ALA A 124 -6.02 -2.57 12.60
C ALA A 124 -5.14 -3.40 13.53
N ARG A 125 -5.69 -4.45 14.16
CA ARG A 125 -5.00 -5.25 15.18
C ARG A 125 -4.91 -6.72 14.78
N THR A 126 -3.88 -7.39 15.29
CA THR A 126 -3.79 -8.84 15.21
C THR A 126 -4.91 -9.49 16.03
N SER A 127 -5.18 -10.79 15.82
CA SER A 127 -6.18 -11.52 16.60
C SER A 127 -5.86 -11.49 18.09
N GLU A 128 -4.60 -11.66 18.46
CA GLU A 128 -4.15 -11.59 19.85
C GLU A 128 -4.38 -10.22 20.49
N GLU A 129 -4.02 -9.13 19.81
CA GLU A 129 -4.24 -7.77 20.31
C GLU A 129 -5.72 -7.43 20.44
N PHE A 130 -6.54 -7.94 19.51
CA PHE A 130 -7.99 -7.80 19.57
C PHE A 130 -8.57 -8.53 20.79
N LEU A 131 -8.20 -9.81 20.99
CA LEU A 131 -8.62 -10.59 22.14
C LEU A 131 -8.15 -9.98 23.47
N LEU A 132 -6.94 -9.41 23.53
CA LEU A 132 -6.48 -8.68 24.70
C LEU A 132 -7.34 -7.43 24.98
N SER A 133 -7.81 -6.73 23.96
CA SER A 133 -8.71 -5.60 24.13
C SER A 133 -10.10 -6.02 24.65
N LEU A 134 -10.53 -7.23 24.29
CA LEU A 134 -11.78 -7.81 24.76
C LEU A 134 -11.70 -8.22 26.25
N LYS A 135 -10.56 -8.78 26.68
CA LYS A 135 -10.32 -9.16 28.11
C LYS A 135 -10.44 -7.97 29.07
N GLY A 136 -10.23 -6.76 28.60
CA GLY A 136 -10.43 -5.52 29.37
C GLY A 136 -11.88 -5.05 29.43
N ASN A 137 -12.77 -5.65 28.66
CA ASN A 137 -14.19 -5.28 28.61
C ASN A 137 -15.01 -6.24 29.47
N THR A 138 -15.66 -5.70 30.50
CA THR A 138 -16.48 -6.46 31.44
C THR A 138 -17.85 -6.90 30.89
N GLN A 139 -18.20 -6.45 29.69
CA GLN A 139 -19.46 -6.77 29.03
C GLN A 139 -19.51 -8.21 28.51
N PHE A 140 -18.34 -8.77 28.15
CA PHE A 140 -18.24 -10.12 27.59
C PHE A 140 -17.77 -11.09 28.67
N ASP A 141 -18.52 -12.15 28.87
CA ASP A 141 -18.15 -13.20 29.80
C ASP A 141 -16.95 -14.03 29.29
N GLU A 142 -16.39 -14.84 30.16
CA GLU A 142 -15.24 -15.70 29.86
C GLU A 142 -15.56 -16.74 28.78
N SER A 143 -16.81 -17.21 28.73
CA SER A 143 -17.24 -18.20 27.73
C SER A 143 -17.27 -17.62 26.36
N PHE A 144 -17.81 -16.41 26.19
CA PHE A 144 -17.80 -15.66 24.93
C PHE A 144 -16.36 -15.43 24.43
N GLN A 145 -15.48 -14.96 25.32
CA GLN A 145 -14.08 -14.67 24.98
C GLN A 145 -13.33 -15.93 24.54
N THR A 146 -13.57 -17.07 25.21
CA THR A 146 -12.94 -18.34 24.86
C THR A 146 -13.43 -18.84 23.52
N THR A 147 -14.74 -18.90 23.30
CA THR A 147 -15.31 -19.35 22.03
C THR A 147 -14.85 -18.45 20.85
N LEU A 148 -14.84 -17.14 21.06
CA LEU A 148 -14.35 -16.20 20.04
C LEU A 148 -12.86 -16.43 19.74
N SER A 149 -12.03 -16.67 20.75
CA SER A 149 -10.61 -16.99 20.57
C SER A 149 -10.42 -18.27 19.74
N GLU A 150 -11.11 -19.34 20.09
CA GLU A 150 -11.03 -20.63 19.39
C GLU A 150 -11.43 -20.49 17.90
N VAL A 151 -12.51 -19.77 17.63
CA VAL A 151 -12.99 -19.54 16.27
C VAL A 151 -12.00 -18.69 15.48
N LEU A 152 -11.48 -17.58 16.05
CA LEU A 152 -10.51 -16.72 15.37
C LEU A 152 -9.19 -17.45 15.12
N ASP A 153 -8.71 -18.25 16.05
CA ASP A 153 -7.50 -19.07 15.91
C ASP A 153 -7.65 -20.10 14.78
N SER A 154 -8.81 -20.76 14.70
CA SER A 154 -9.14 -21.68 13.62
C SER A 154 -9.17 -21.00 12.26
N LEU A 155 -9.77 -19.80 12.17
CA LEU A 155 -9.81 -19.01 10.94
C LEU A 155 -8.41 -18.51 10.55
N ASP A 156 -7.58 -18.10 11.52
CA ASP A 156 -6.22 -17.65 11.23
C ASP A 156 -5.32 -18.82 10.79
N GLN A 157 -5.47 -20.00 11.38
CA GLN A 157 -4.80 -21.22 10.89
C GLN A 157 -5.17 -21.50 9.44
N THR A 158 -6.44 -21.38 9.08
CA THR A 158 -6.91 -21.59 7.71
C THR A 158 -6.29 -20.61 6.72
N LYS A 159 -6.17 -19.35 7.09
CA LYS A 159 -5.52 -18.32 6.23
C LYS A 159 -4.07 -18.65 5.90
N PHE A 160 -3.34 -19.25 6.84
CA PHE A 160 -1.88 -19.39 6.72
C PHE A 160 -1.41 -20.81 6.43
N SER A 161 -2.26 -21.83 6.65
CA SER A 161 -1.84 -23.25 6.55
C SER A 161 -1.98 -23.87 5.17
N GLN A 162 -2.68 -23.22 4.24
CA GLN A 162 -3.06 -23.79 2.93
C GLN A 162 -3.75 -25.17 3.08
N GLN A 163 -4.31 -25.46 4.24
CA GLN A 163 -5.05 -26.69 4.49
C GLN A 163 -6.52 -26.49 4.15
N THR A 164 -7.07 -27.49 3.50
CA THR A 164 -8.50 -27.51 3.16
C THR A 164 -9.32 -27.74 4.44
N ILE A 165 -10.34 -26.93 4.69
CA ILE A 165 -11.27 -27.13 5.80
C ILE A 165 -12.38 -28.10 5.34
N SER A 166 -12.77 -29.02 6.24
CA SER A 166 -13.92 -29.87 5.96
C SER A 166 -15.24 -29.04 5.94
N ILE A 167 -16.21 -29.49 5.17
CA ILE A 167 -17.53 -28.84 5.12
C ILE A 167 -18.16 -28.78 6.53
N GLU A 168 -18.02 -29.83 7.31
CA GLU A 168 -18.52 -29.88 8.67
C GLU A 168 -17.86 -28.81 9.57
N SER A 169 -16.54 -28.62 9.42
CA SER A 169 -15.81 -27.59 10.16
C SER A 169 -16.24 -26.19 9.76
N ARG A 170 -16.50 -25.93 8.45
CA ARG A 170 -17.04 -24.63 7.99
C ARG A 170 -18.42 -24.36 8.60
N ILE A 171 -19.32 -25.35 8.60
CA ILE A 171 -20.66 -25.23 9.20
C ILE A 171 -20.52 -24.90 10.68
N HIS A 172 -19.69 -25.64 11.40
CA HIS A 172 -19.46 -25.41 12.84
C HIS A 172 -18.93 -23.99 13.12
N ILE A 173 -17.98 -23.51 12.33
CA ILE A 173 -17.45 -22.14 12.46
C ILE A 173 -18.54 -21.10 12.22
N ILE A 174 -19.36 -21.25 11.17
CA ILE A 174 -20.45 -20.32 10.88
C ILE A 174 -21.50 -20.32 11.99
N ASP A 175 -21.86 -21.48 12.50
CA ASP A 175 -22.84 -21.59 13.58
C ASP A 175 -22.30 -20.98 14.88
N SER A 176 -21.04 -21.25 15.24
CA SER A 176 -20.40 -20.61 16.39
C SER A 176 -20.32 -19.07 16.23
N LEU A 177 -20.03 -18.56 15.04
CA LEU A 177 -20.03 -17.12 14.79
C LEU A 177 -21.42 -16.50 14.89
N LYS A 178 -22.46 -17.19 14.41
CA LYS A 178 -23.86 -16.73 14.56
C LYS A 178 -24.26 -16.69 16.04
N ASP A 179 -23.88 -17.70 16.82
CA ASP A 179 -24.18 -17.76 18.25
C ASP A 179 -23.48 -16.62 19.00
N LEU A 180 -22.21 -16.33 18.68
CA LEU A 180 -21.48 -15.20 19.24
C LEU A 180 -22.13 -13.85 18.89
N ILE A 181 -22.59 -13.68 17.66
CA ILE A 181 -23.29 -12.45 17.22
C ILE A 181 -24.63 -12.30 17.95
N ASN A 182 -25.38 -13.39 18.15
CA ASN A 182 -26.64 -13.37 18.90
C ASN A 182 -26.39 -12.98 20.37
N GLN A 183 -25.41 -13.60 21.02
CA GLN A 183 -25.04 -13.26 22.40
C GLN A 183 -24.62 -11.78 22.51
N ALA A 184 -23.81 -11.29 21.61
CA ALA A 184 -23.40 -9.90 21.60
C ALA A 184 -24.58 -8.94 21.34
N GLN A 185 -25.54 -9.34 20.49
CA GLN A 185 -26.76 -8.57 20.25
C GLN A 185 -27.61 -8.45 21.52
N ASP A 186 -27.77 -9.54 22.27
CA ASP A 186 -28.52 -9.55 23.54
C ASP A 186 -27.85 -8.59 24.57
N ILE A 187 -26.53 -8.61 24.68
CA ILE A 187 -25.76 -7.69 25.54
C ILE A 187 -26.00 -6.23 25.14
N SER A 188 -25.95 -5.93 23.85
CA SER A 188 -26.18 -4.56 23.35
C SER A 188 -27.59 -4.05 23.64
N GLN A 189 -28.60 -4.93 23.54
CA GLN A 189 -29.99 -4.56 23.83
C GLN A 189 -30.26 -4.33 25.33
N GLU A 190 -29.63 -5.08 26.19
CA GLU A 190 -29.71 -4.90 27.66
C GLU A 190 -29.16 -3.54 28.08
N GLU A 191 -28.03 -3.09 27.50
CA GLU A 191 -27.47 -1.78 27.77
C GLU A 191 -28.37 -0.62 27.26
N GLY A 192 -28.97 -0.77 26.08
CA GLY A 192 -29.90 0.22 25.54
C GLY A 192 -31.17 0.40 26.36
N THR A 193 -31.53 -0.58 27.20
CA THR A 193 -32.76 -0.53 28.02
C THR A 193 -32.52 0.15 29.38
N HIS A 194 -31.27 0.28 29.83
CA HIS A 194 -30.86 0.86 31.10
C HIS A 194 -30.46 2.35 31.03
N GLN A 195 -30.54 3.00 29.86
CA GLN A 195 -30.33 4.44 29.66
C GLN A 195 -31.67 5.16 29.46
#